data_03365cd416eddc68ad79b1903f80b7ea
#
_entry.id   03365cd416eddc68ad79b1903f80b7ea
#
_cell.length_a   1.000
_cell.length_b   1.000
_cell.length_c   1.000
_cell.angle_alpha   90.00
_cell.angle_beta   90.00
_cell.angle_gamma   90.00
#
_symmetry.space_group_name_H-M   'P 1'
#
loop_
_entity.id
_entity.type
_entity.pdbx_description
1 polymer ?
#
loop_
_entity_poly.entity_id
_entity_poly.type
_entity_poly.pdbx_seq_one_letter_code
_entity_poly.pdbx_strand_id
1 'polypeptide(L)'
;MRYAGNWMTAVDDRILEYLSEHESGSPTKMKREGPIRYSRQQVHRRCKILAEKGLINDLGNGVYMITEDGEAYLEGRLDTENWQYIDEETDKNAHDDFTEDAVTDG
;
A
#
# COMPACT_ATOMS: atom_id res chain seq x y z
N MET A 1 3.98 5.84 10.64
CA MET A 1 4.78 6.42 9.56
C MET A 1 4.81 5.47 8.38
N ARG A 2 4.61 6.00 7.19
CA ARG A 2 4.62 5.17 5.98
C ARG A 2 6.00 5.21 5.35
N TYR A 3 6.38 4.12 4.71
CA TYR A 3 7.70 3.98 4.08
C TYR A 3 7.54 3.98 2.58
N ALA A 4 7.37 5.16 2.02
CA ALA A 4 7.11 5.35 0.60
C ALA A 4 8.40 5.22 -0.21
N GLY A 5 8.33 4.46 -1.29
CA GLY A 5 9.44 4.38 -2.22
C GLY A 5 9.59 5.64 -3.04
N ASN A 6 10.73 5.76 -3.70
CA ASN A 6 11.03 6.94 -4.52
C ASN A 6 10.02 7.10 -5.65
N TRP A 7 9.38 6.03 -6.07
CA TRP A 7 8.44 6.04 -7.19
C TRP A 7 7.06 6.55 -6.79
N MET A 8 6.79 6.68 -5.50
CA MET A 8 5.46 7.05 -5.02
C MET A 8 5.30 8.56 -4.96
N THR A 9 4.05 9.00 -5.08
CA THR A 9 3.69 10.41 -5.02
C THR A 9 2.55 10.58 -4.02
N ALA A 10 2.25 11.85 -3.71
CA ALA A 10 1.15 12.15 -2.79
C ALA A 10 -0.19 11.63 -3.30
N VAL A 11 -0.35 11.57 -4.63
CA VAL A 11 -1.58 11.03 -5.22
C VAL A 11 -1.76 9.59 -4.81
N ASP A 12 -0.67 8.82 -4.77
CA ASP A 12 -0.74 7.41 -4.44
C ASP A 12 -1.29 7.20 -3.03
N ASP A 13 -0.83 8.01 -2.08
CA ASP A 13 -1.34 7.91 -0.72
C ASP A 13 -2.83 8.20 -0.66
N ARG A 14 -3.28 9.20 -1.39
CA ARG A 14 -4.72 9.54 -1.40
C ARG A 14 -5.53 8.42 -2.00
N ILE A 15 -5.05 7.80 -3.08
CA ILE A 15 -5.75 6.68 -3.71
C ILE A 15 -5.86 5.51 -2.74
N LEU A 16 -4.74 5.16 -2.10
CA LEU A 16 -4.73 4.03 -1.18
C LEU A 16 -5.64 4.28 0.01
N GLU A 17 -5.63 5.50 0.54
CA GLU A 17 -6.51 5.84 1.65
C GLU A 17 -7.97 5.72 1.26
N TYR A 18 -8.31 6.20 0.07
CA TYR A 18 -9.69 6.10 -0.40
C TYR A 18 -10.12 4.65 -0.51
N LEU A 19 -9.28 3.82 -1.13
CA LEU A 19 -9.64 2.42 -1.34
C LEU A 19 -9.67 1.65 -0.02
N SER A 20 -8.85 2.03 0.95
CA SER A 20 -8.90 1.40 2.26
C SER A 20 -10.24 1.68 2.95
N GLU A 21 -10.76 2.88 2.77
CA GLU A 21 -12.03 3.25 3.40
C GLU A 21 -13.24 2.68 2.68
N HIS A 22 -13.18 2.61 1.35
CA HIS A 22 -14.36 2.31 0.54
C HIS A 22 -14.32 0.92 -0.08
N GLU A 23 -13.24 0.18 0.14
CA GLU A 23 -13.02 -1.17 -0.36
C GLU A 23 -12.76 -1.23 -1.85
N SER A 24 -13.47 -0.45 -2.66
CA SER A 24 -13.22 -0.40 -4.09
C SER A 24 -13.59 0.98 -4.60
N GLY A 25 -13.12 1.29 -5.81
CA GLY A 25 -13.44 2.56 -6.42
C GLY A 25 -12.82 2.69 -7.79
N SER A 26 -13.26 3.72 -8.51
CA SER A 26 -12.72 4.06 -9.82
C SER A 26 -12.14 5.46 -9.76
N PRO A 27 -11.25 5.82 -10.71
CA PRO A 27 -10.75 7.19 -10.75
C PRO A 27 -11.86 8.22 -10.83
N THR A 28 -12.92 7.94 -11.59
CA THR A 28 -14.04 8.87 -11.69
C THR A 28 -14.72 9.07 -10.34
N LYS A 29 -14.95 7.96 -9.61
CA LYS A 29 -15.62 8.03 -8.33
C LYS A 29 -14.73 8.70 -7.29
N MET A 30 -13.45 8.39 -7.30
CA MET A 30 -12.50 9.03 -6.40
C MET A 30 -12.46 10.53 -6.60
N LYS A 31 -12.47 10.95 -7.87
CA LYS A 31 -12.44 12.37 -8.19
C LYS A 31 -13.72 13.06 -7.76
N ARG A 32 -14.85 12.39 -7.92
CA ARG A 32 -16.15 12.99 -7.61
C ARG A 32 -16.42 13.07 -6.12
N GLU A 33 -16.06 12.01 -5.38
CA GLU A 33 -16.49 11.89 -3.99
C GLU A 33 -15.41 12.19 -2.98
N GLY A 34 -14.16 11.95 -3.33
CA GLY A 34 -13.09 12.01 -2.36
C GLY A 34 -12.44 13.37 -2.29
N PRO A 35 -11.54 13.51 -1.34
CA PRO A 35 -10.75 14.75 -1.23
C PRO A 35 -9.58 14.79 -2.21
N ILE A 36 -9.63 13.98 -3.25
CA ILE A 36 -8.55 13.90 -4.22
C ILE A 36 -8.64 15.08 -5.17
N ARG A 37 -7.61 15.91 -5.16
CA ARG A 37 -7.61 17.16 -5.90
C ARG A 37 -6.87 17.09 -7.22
N TYR A 38 -6.57 15.89 -7.67
CA TYR A 38 -5.82 15.69 -8.90
C TYR A 38 -6.76 15.38 -10.03
N SER A 39 -6.30 15.55 -11.27
CA SER A 39 -7.15 15.29 -12.42
C SER A 39 -7.49 13.80 -12.49
N ARG A 40 -8.63 13.51 -13.15
CA ARG A 40 -9.03 12.11 -13.31
C ARG A 40 -7.98 11.32 -14.09
N GLN A 41 -7.36 11.96 -15.07
CA GLN A 41 -6.31 11.31 -15.84
C GLN A 41 -5.10 10.96 -15.00
N GLN A 42 -4.72 11.86 -14.10
CA GLN A 42 -3.59 11.60 -13.22
C GLN A 42 -3.91 10.47 -12.24
N VAL A 43 -5.11 10.50 -11.67
CA VAL A 43 -5.54 9.43 -10.77
C VAL A 43 -5.55 8.09 -11.50
N HIS A 44 -6.07 8.10 -12.73
CA HIS A 44 -6.13 6.88 -13.53
C HIS A 44 -4.72 6.31 -13.78
N ARG A 45 -3.79 7.18 -14.16
CA ARG A 45 -2.42 6.73 -14.44
C ARG A 45 -1.78 6.15 -13.18
N ARG A 46 -1.98 6.81 -12.04
CA ARG A 46 -1.38 6.32 -10.82
C ARG A 46 -2.01 5.01 -10.36
N CYS A 47 -3.31 4.83 -10.58
CA CYS A 47 -3.95 3.55 -10.26
C CYS A 47 -3.30 2.42 -11.07
N LYS A 48 -2.99 2.66 -12.34
CA LYS A 48 -2.35 1.61 -13.14
C LYS A 48 -0.98 1.27 -12.58
N ILE A 49 -0.22 2.27 -12.18
CA ILE A 49 1.10 2.03 -11.61
C ILE A 49 0.99 1.28 -10.28
N LEU A 50 0.05 1.69 -9.43
CA LEU A 50 -0.15 1.01 -8.16
C LEU A 50 -0.56 -0.44 -8.34
N ALA A 51 -1.37 -0.71 -9.37
CA ALA A 51 -1.77 -2.08 -9.65
C ALA A 51 -0.59 -2.91 -10.13
N GLU A 52 0.28 -2.33 -10.97
CA GLU A 52 1.49 -3.02 -11.40
C GLU A 52 2.41 -3.34 -10.24
N LYS A 53 2.42 -2.46 -9.24
CA LYS A 53 3.26 -2.68 -8.06
C LYS A 53 2.63 -3.59 -7.03
N GLY A 54 1.36 -3.98 -7.24
CA GLY A 54 0.72 -4.93 -6.35
C GLY A 54 0.06 -4.33 -5.13
N LEU A 55 -0.05 -3.02 -5.05
CA LEU A 55 -0.70 -2.37 -3.91
C LEU A 55 -2.21 -2.29 -4.07
N ILE A 56 -2.71 -2.37 -5.29
CA ILE A 56 -4.13 -2.48 -5.56
C ILE A 56 -4.33 -3.51 -6.66
N ASN A 57 -5.55 -4.00 -6.78
CA ASN A 57 -5.95 -4.94 -7.82
C ASN A 57 -6.86 -4.25 -8.80
N ASP A 58 -6.63 -4.50 -10.09
CA ASP A 58 -7.50 -4.03 -11.17
C ASP A 58 -8.60 -5.06 -11.34
N LEU A 59 -9.83 -4.69 -11.00
CA LEU A 59 -10.97 -5.59 -11.07
C LEU A 59 -11.67 -5.56 -12.43
N GLY A 60 -11.17 -4.72 -13.33
CA GLY A 60 -11.80 -4.55 -14.63
C GLY A 60 -12.73 -3.34 -14.64
N ASN A 61 -13.04 -2.84 -15.82
CA ASN A 61 -13.96 -1.73 -16.01
C ASN A 61 -13.55 -0.48 -15.23
N GLY A 62 -12.24 -0.32 -15.00
CA GLY A 62 -11.76 0.87 -14.31
C GLY A 62 -11.98 0.87 -12.80
N VAL A 63 -12.28 -0.28 -12.23
CA VAL A 63 -12.51 -0.40 -10.79
C VAL A 63 -11.31 -1.07 -10.13
N TYR A 64 -10.90 -0.55 -8.99
CA TYR A 64 -9.72 -1.04 -8.26
C TYR A 64 -10.09 -1.34 -6.81
N MET A 65 -9.31 -2.22 -6.21
CA MET A 65 -9.49 -2.63 -4.82
C MET A 65 -8.13 -2.72 -4.17
N ILE A 66 -8.02 -2.29 -2.91
CA ILE A 66 -6.74 -2.32 -2.23
C ILE A 66 -6.36 -3.76 -1.88
N THR A 67 -5.05 -4.05 -1.87
CA THR A 67 -4.54 -5.37 -1.49
C THR A 67 -4.06 -5.34 -0.05
N GLU A 68 -3.70 -6.52 0.45
CA GLU A 68 -3.07 -6.58 1.78
C GLU A 68 -1.79 -5.75 1.82
N ASP A 69 -1.03 -5.78 0.75
CA ASP A 69 0.20 -5.00 0.69
C ASP A 69 -0.10 -3.51 0.75
N GLY A 70 -1.17 -3.08 0.07
CA GLY A 70 -1.59 -1.69 0.13
C GLY A 70 -1.98 -1.27 1.53
N GLU A 71 -2.74 -2.12 2.23
CA GLU A 71 -3.10 -1.84 3.61
C GLU A 71 -1.87 -1.80 4.51
N ALA A 72 -0.95 -2.75 4.30
CA ALA A 72 0.27 -2.79 5.10
C ALA A 72 1.10 -1.52 4.92
N TYR A 73 1.18 -1.03 3.69
CA TYR A 73 1.88 0.22 3.45
C TYR A 73 1.25 1.37 4.24
N LEU A 74 -0.07 1.48 4.19
CA LEU A 74 -0.76 2.56 4.91
C LEU A 74 -0.53 2.48 6.41
N GLU A 75 -0.39 1.26 6.92
CA GLU A 75 -0.16 1.04 8.34
C GLU A 75 1.29 1.17 8.75
N GLY A 76 2.18 1.42 7.81
CA GLY A 76 3.60 1.56 8.12
C GLY A 76 4.32 0.25 8.28
N ARG A 77 3.78 -0.85 7.74
CA ARG A 77 4.37 -2.17 7.86
C ARG A 77 5.07 -2.65 6.60
N LEU A 78 4.94 -1.92 5.49
CA LEU A 78 5.56 -2.30 4.23
C LEU A 78 6.39 -1.16 3.69
N ASP A 79 7.66 -1.45 3.42
CA ASP A 79 8.58 -0.52 2.77
C ASP A 79 8.47 -0.73 1.26
N THR A 80 7.89 0.24 0.56
CA THR A 80 7.66 0.08 -0.87
C THR A 80 8.87 0.47 -1.72
N GLU A 81 9.96 0.89 -1.10
CA GLU A 81 11.20 1.07 -1.83
C GLU A 81 11.92 -0.26 -1.99
N ASN A 82 12.02 -1.02 -0.91
CA ASN A 82 12.75 -2.29 -0.90
C ASN A 82 11.84 -3.50 -0.88
N TRP A 83 10.52 -3.28 -0.83
CA TRP A 83 9.51 -4.32 -0.83
C TRP A 83 9.73 -5.30 0.30
N GLN A 84 9.94 -4.76 1.49
CA GLN A 84 10.16 -5.53 2.69
C GLN A 84 9.14 -5.14 3.75
N TYR A 85 8.61 -6.13 4.44
CA TYR A 85 7.76 -5.89 5.58
C TYR A 85 8.63 -5.52 6.77
N ILE A 86 8.17 -4.53 7.53
CA ILE A 86 8.89 -4.04 8.69
C ILE A 86 8.29 -4.69 9.90
N ASP A 87 9.12 -5.44 10.61
CA ASP A 87 8.67 -6.14 11.80
C ASP A 87 9.35 -5.51 13.01
N GLU A 88 8.65 -4.58 13.61
CA GLU A 88 9.24 -3.82 14.70
C GLU A 88 9.42 -4.65 15.94
N GLU A 89 8.67 -5.73 16.05
CA GLU A 89 8.75 -6.55 17.24
C GLU A 89 10.02 -7.36 17.32
N THR A 90 10.55 -7.74 16.15
CA THR A 90 11.79 -8.49 16.13
C THR A 90 13.00 -7.61 16.32
N ASP A 91 12.85 -6.36 16.18
CA ASP A 91 13.96 -5.45 16.39
C ASP A 91 14.54 -5.55 17.75
N LYS A 92 13.78 -6.00 18.64
CA LYS A 92 14.28 -6.14 19.97
C LYS A 92 15.04 -7.42 20.18
N ASN A 93 14.82 -8.00 19.45
CA ASN A 93 15.22 -8.85 19.70
C ASN A 93 15.67 -9.65 19.46
N ALA A 94 15.26 -9.79 19.03
CA ALA A 94 15.21 -10.33 18.84
C ALA A 94 15.41 -11.27 18.64
N HIS A 95 15.32 -11.49 18.50
CA HIS A 95 15.09 -12.06 18.31
C HIS A 95 15.28 -12.87 18.02
N ASP A 96 15.44 -13.23 18.32
CA ASP A 96 15.22 -13.72 18.27
C ASP A 96 15.34 -14.54 17.86
N ASP A 97 15.57 -14.83 18.01
CA ASP A 97 15.25 -15.29 17.84
C ASP A 97 15.40 -16.10 17.32
N PHE A 98 15.61 -16.05 17.47
CA PHE A 98 15.31 -16.58 17.21
C PHE A 98 15.56 -17.45 16.80
N THR A 99 15.73 -18.07 17.24
CA THR A 99 15.41 -18.42 17.12
C THR A 99 15.44 -19.24 16.76
N GLU A 100 15.71 -19.12 16.99
CA GLU A 100 15.34 -19.51 16.95
C GLU A 100 15.39 -20.21 16.63
N ASP A 101 15.82 -20.47 17.02
CA ASP A 101 15.52 -20.74 17.00
C ASP A 101 15.72 -21.40 16.72
N ALA A 102 16.05 -21.51 17.20
CA ALA A 102 15.68 -21.54 17.35
C ALA A 102 15.68 -22.17 17.12
N VAL A 103 16.01 -22.24 17.42
CA VAL A 103 15.55 -22.22 17.64
C VAL A 103 15.52 -22.74 17.47
N THR A 104 15.93 -22.84 17.82
CA THR A 104 15.49 -22.75 18.07
C THR A 104 15.50 -23.11 18.02
N ASP A 105 15.89 -23.22 18.44
CA ASP A 105 15.52 -23.06 18.75
C ASP A 105 15.47 -23.36 18.68
N GLY A 106 16.03 -23.48 19.15
CA GLY A 106 15.51 -23.23 19.57
C GLY A 106 15.25 -23.50 19.31
#